data_973bd156a15c68fb4633272362c4179c
#
_entry.id   973bd156a15c68fb4633272362c4179c
#
_cell.length_a   1.000
_cell.length_b   1.000
_cell.length_c   1.000
_cell.angle_alpha   90.00
_cell.angle_beta   90.00
_cell.angle_gamma   90.00
#
_symmetry.space_group_name_H-M   'P 1'
#
loop_
_entity.id
_entity.type
_entity.pdbx_description
1 polymer ?
#
loop_
_entity_poly.entity_id
_entity_poly.type
_entity_poly.pdbx_seq_one_letter_code
_entity_poly.pdbx_strand_id
1 'polypeptide(L)'
;MNLFQAVFEHESSSPAIIFDQREISYGELRQQTLMTTLRLNRVGLIPGTSVALLLNDSPEFVEAFIAICSTGAIAVPINMALKLDEQQSIIYNSGAKLVLVERELCNTLLTGAPEKLQHLENVVVVERGKATTESPDEGGSRLSIQSLESIQIGSAQDLEFPIPNHDDPAFILYTSGSTGEPKGAVHRQADIFYTNQTFCREVLRLTPGDRLFSSSRLPFAYGLGNSFSFPLLNGATSILCREKPAPNVIAGVLSDYQPTIFFGVPVVYNLLLEHHRVVQPIDCSSLRLCVSAGEALPAHLGEEWEKESGVQLLDGIGSTEMLHMFMSNHENDVRYGSSGKILNGYEARLLDERGEPSAESAEGNLWIKGDSAAIGYWKKPEETLRTFVDGWVRTGDLYRRDSEGYWFHMGRSDDCFKSSGQWVSPVEVEGVLIRHKGVARVAVVEDFNANHLPCACAFVVSQDVEFDRDQLEGELRELAATSLPRFKQPRKYLFVVELPYTATGKVQRFKLRQELRSNTNTTV
;
A
#
# COMPACT_ATOMS: atom_id res chain seq x y z
N MET A 1 -15.68 -20.79 -3.00
CA MET A 1 -14.38 -21.46 -3.20
C MET A 1 -13.50 -21.06 -2.05
N ASN A 2 -12.70 -21.99 -1.49
CA ASN A 2 -11.74 -21.68 -0.43
C ASN A 2 -10.42 -21.21 -1.06
N LEU A 3 -9.70 -20.30 -0.38
CA LEU A 3 -8.45 -19.72 -0.88
C LEU A 3 -7.38 -20.79 -1.18
N PHE A 4 -7.23 -21.80 -0.30
CA PHE A 4 -6.30 -22.90 -0.53
C PHE A 4 -6.61 -23.64 -1.82
N GLN A 5 -7.88 -23.98 -2.05
CA GLN A 5 -8.28 -24.69 -3.28
C GLN A 5 -7.99 -23.85 -4.52
N ALA A 6 -8.32 -22.56 -4.48
CA ALA A 6 -8.13 -21.66 -5.62
C ALA A 6 -6.65 -21.46 -5.98
N VAL A 7 -5.77 -21.33 -4.98
CA VAL A 7 -4.32 -21.16 -5.21
C VAL A 7 -3.69 -22.43 -5.75
N PHE A 8 -4.14 -23.61 -5.34
CA PHE A 8 -3.51 -24.88 -5.68
C PHE A 8 -4.26 -25.72 -6.72
N GLU A 9 -5.08 -25.07 -7.55
CA GLU A 9 -5.69 -25.72 -8.73
C GLU A 9 -4.75 -25.78 -9.96
N HIS A 10 -3.58 -25.14 -9.88
CA HIS A 10 -2.61 -25.05 -10.97
C HIS A 10 -1.68 -26.26 -11.02
N GLU A 11 -0.92 -26.40 -12.11
CA GLU A 11 0.03 -27.47 -12.31
C GLU A 11 1.11 -27.47 -11.20
N SER A 12 1.27 -28.60 -10.52
CA SER A 12 2.15 -28.70 -9.34
C SER A 12 3.63 -28.46 -9.63
N SER A 13 4.08 -28.68 -10.87
CA SER A 13 5.47 -28.47 -11.30
C SER A 13 5.76 -27.01 -11.68
N SER A 14 4.72 -26.19 -11.91
CA SER A 14 4.90 -24.79 -12.31
C SER A 14 5.49 -23.96 -11.16
N PRO A 15 6.36 -22.98 -11.46
CA PRO A 15 6.92 -22.09 -10.43
C PRO A 15 5.84 -21.18 -9.86
N ALA A 16 5.73 -21.15 -8.52
CA ALA A 16 4.82 -20.30 -7.78
C ALA A 16 5.53 -19.07 -7.20
N ILE A 17 6.72 -19.29 -6.60
CA ILE A 17 7.48 -18.24 -5.94
C ILE A 17 8.96 -18.35 -6.33
N ILE A 18 9.59 -17.20 -6.62
CA ILE A 18 11.04 -17.05 -6.66
C ILE A 18 11.46 -16.24 -5.42
N PHE A 19 12.37 -16.78 -4.62
CA PHE A 19 12.85 -16.14 -3.41
C PHE A 19 14.29 -16.57 -3.09
N ASP A 20 15.19 -15.60 -2.84
CA ASP A 20 16.60 -15.85 -2.51
C ASP A 20 17.27 -16.85 -3.49
N GLN A 21 17.12 -16.64 -4.80
CA GLN A 21 17.63 -17.50 -5.88
C GLN A 21 17.05 -18.92 -5.93
N ARG A 22 16.05 -19.21 -5.12
CA ARG A 22 15.33 -20.48 -5.12
C ARG A 22 13.98 -20.31 -5.81
N GLU A 23 13.66 -21.24 -6.67
CA GLU A 23 12.33 -21.42 -7.25
C GLU A 23 11.55 -22.45 -6.43
N ILE A 24 10.33 -22.09 -6.02
CA ILE A 24 9.39 -22.93 -5.28
C ILE A 24 8.19 -23.19 -6.19
N SER A 25 7.93 -24.46 -6.47
CA SER A 25 6.80 -24.87 -7.29
C SER A 25 5.46 -24.78 -6.54
N TYR A 26 4.34 -24.76 -7.26
CA TYR A 26 3.00 -24.83 -6.65
C TYR A 26 2.83 -26.08 -5.79
N GLY A 27 3.43 -27.22 -6.19
CA GLY A 27 3.41 -28.46 -5.44
C GLY A 27 4.16 -28.35 -4.11
N GLU A 28 5.35 -27.77 -4.11
CA GLU A 28 6.14 -27.52 -2.89
C GLU A 28 5.42 -26.52 -1.98
N LEU A 29 4.94 -25.39 -2.52
CA LEU A 29 4.20 -24.40 -1.75
C LEU A 29 2.93 -25.00 -1.12
N ARG A 30 2.22 -25.84 -1.85
CA ARG A 30 1.05 -26.58 -1.32
C ARG A 30 1.42 -27.46 -0.14
N GLN A 31 2.49 -28.24 -0.26
CA GLN A 31 2.97 -29.12 0.80
C GLN A 31 3.39 -28.30 2.04
N GLN A 32 4.14 -27.24 1.86
CA GLN A 32 4.59 -26.35 2.94
C GLN A 32 3.39 -25.69 3.63
N THR A 33 2.41 -25.18 2.86
CA THR A 33 1.17 -24.61 3.41
C THR A 33 0.39 -25.63 4.25
N LEU A 34 0.28 -26.89 3.81
CA LEU A 34 -0.38 -27.94 4.60
C LEU A 34 0.37 -28.20 5.92
N MET A 35 1.69 -28.27 5.88
CA MET A 35 2.52 -28.46 7.07
C MET A 35 2.38 -27.28 8.05
N THR A 36 2.41 -26.06 7.54
CA THR A 36 2.20 -24.84 8.33
C THR A 36 0.80 -24.84 8.96
N THR A 37 -0.24 -25.23 8.22
CA THR A 37 -1.61 -25.35 8.76
C THR A 37 -1.68 -26.34 9.92
N LEU A 38 -1.09 -27.53 9.75
CA LEU A 38 -1.07 -28.56 10.81
C LEU A 38 -0.35 -28.07 12.07
N ARG A 39 0.77 -27.40 11.91
CA ARG A 39 1.54 -26.82 13.03
C ARG A 39 0.74 -25.75 13.75
N LEU A 40 0.15 -24.81 13.00
CA LEU A 40 -0.64 -23.73 13.59
C LEU A 40 -1.91 -24.25 14.31
N ASN A 41 -2.56 -25.29 13.80
CA ASN A 41 -3.69 -25.93 14.49
C ASN A 41 -3.28 -26.48 15.87
N ARG A 42 -2.04 -26.96 16.04
CA ARG A 42 -1.52 -27.43 17.34
C ARG A 42 -1.35 -26.33 18.37
N VAL A 43 -1.17 -25.10 17.92
CA VAL A 43 -0.96 -23.92 18.78
C VAL A 43 -2.16 -22.97 18.79
N GLY A 44 -3.34 -23.47 18.44
CA GLY A 44 -4.61 -22.75 18.63
C GLY A 44 -5.14 -22.01 17.41
N LEU A 45 -4.72 -22.34 16.19
CA LEU A 45 -5.37 -21.85 14.98
C LEU A 45 -6.74 -22.54 14.84
N ILE A 46 -7.80 -21.81 15.07
CA ILE A 46 -9.18 -22.25 14.91
C ILE A 46 -9.99 -21.14 14.20
N PRO A 47 -11.13 -21.46 13.57
CA PRO A 47 -11.98 -20.46 12.94
C PRO A 47 -12.28 -19.26 13.86
N GLY A 48 -12.23 -18.04 13.31
CA GLY A 48 -12.45 -16.79 14.04
C GLY A 48 -11.27 -16.31 14.90
N THR A 49 -10.18 -17.05 15.02
CA THR A 49 -8.98 -16.60 15.75
C THR A 49 -8.22 -15.59 14.91
N SER A 50 -7.91 -14.42 15.48
CA SER A 50 -6.99 -13.45 14.85
C SER A 50 -5.54 -13.87 15.07
N VAL A 51 -4.76 -13.89 13.97
CA VAL A 51 -3.35 -14.28 13.94
C VAL A 51 -2.52 -13.16 13.33
N ALA A 52 -1.62 -12.58 14.11
CA ALA A 52 -0.72 -11.53 13.65
C ALA A 52 0.45 -12.11 12.85
N LEU A 53 0.77 -11.51 11.71
CA LEU A 53 1.90 -11.85 10.85
C LEU A 53 2.91 -10.73 10.87
N LEU A 54 3.99 -10.89 11.61
CA LEU A 54 5.12 -9.98 11.69
C LEU A 54 6.31 -10.61 10.96
N LEU A 55 6.13 -10.80 9.65
CA LEU A 55 7.03 -11.49 8.73
C LEU A 55 7.40 -10.59 7.55
N ASN A 56 8.60 -10.78 7.01
CA ASN A 56 9.00 -10.18 5.73
C ASN A 56 8.23 -10.80 4.56
N ASP A 57 8.39 -10.18 3.38
CA ASP A 57 7.94 -10.78 2.12
C ASP A 57 8.73 -12.07 1.87
N SER A 58 8.08 -13.18 2.08
CA SER A 58 8.71 -14.50 2.08
C SER A 58 7.70 -15.61 1.81
N PRO A 59 8.16 -16.81 1.43
CA PRO A 59 7.30 -17.99 1.29
C PRO A 59 6.51 -18.30 2.56
N GLU A 60 7.13 -18.15 3.74
CA GLU A 60 6.50 -18.44 5.03
C GLU A 60 5.34 -17.47 5.33
N PHE A 61 5.43 -16.21 4.90
CA PHE A 61 4.29 -15.29 4.97
C PHE A 61 3.13 -15.79 4.11
N VAL A 62 3.42 -16.19 2.86
CA VAL A 62 2.41 -16.68 1.91
C VAL A 62 1.73 -17.96 2.45
N GLU A 63 2.53 -18.92 2.91
CA GLU A 63 2.05 -20.17 3.52
C GLU A 63 1.12 -19.90 4.72
N ALA A 64 1.59 -19.05 5.64
CA ALA A 64 0.83 -18.69 6.84
C ALA A 64 -0.48 -17.95 6.49
N PHE A 65 -0.43 -17.00 5.54
CA PHE A 65 -1.62 -16.26 5.12
C PHE A 65 -2.68 -17.20 4.52
N ILE A 66 -2.27 -18.10 3.61
CA ILE A 66 -3.17 -19.12 3.03
C ILE A 66 -3.72 -20.03 4.14
N ALA A 67 -2.86 -20.55 5.01
CA ALA A 67 -3.25 -21.45 6.09
C ALA A 67 -4.32 -20.81 7.01
N ILE A 68 -4.08 -19.57 7.44
CA ILE A 68 -4.97 -18.83 8.36
C ILE A 68 -6.31 -18.56 7.68
N CYS A 69 -6.30 -17.94 6.51
CA CYS A 69 -7.55 -17.60 5.81
C CYS A 69 -8.35 -18.85 5.44
N SER A 70 -7.66 -19.92 5.01
CA SER A 70 -8.33 -21.15 4.56
C SER A 70 -8.95 -21.99 5.69
N THR A 71 -8.48 -21.82 6.91
CA THR A 71 -9.08 -22.45 8.10
C THR A 71 -10.24 -21.64 8.71
N GLY A 72 -10.58 -20.49 8.15
CA GLY A 72 -11.60 -19.58 8.68
C GLY A 72 -11.11 -18.73 9.86
N ALA A 73 -9.80 -18.68 10.09
CA ALA A 73 -9.16 -17.74 11.00
C ALA A 73 -8.89 -16.40 10.28
N ILE A 74 -8.47 -15.38 11.02
CA ILE A 74 -8.32 -14.02 10.53
C ILE A 74 -6.84 -13.64 10.50
N ALA A 75 -6.26 -13.47 9.31
CA ALA A 75 -4.89 -13.00 9.16
C ALA A 75 -4.77 -11.49 9.44
N VAL A 76 -3.76 -11.10 10.20
CA VAL A 76 -3.46 -9.69 10.51
C VAL A 76 -2.02 -9.40 10.11
N PRO A 77 -1.76 -9.11 8.83
CA PRO A 77 -0.44 -8.69 8.36
C PRO A 77 -0.01 -7.37 8.99
N ILE A 78 1.21 -7.32 9.52
CA ILE A 78 1.77 -6.14 10.18
C ILE A 78 3.04 -5.71 9.46
N ASN A 79 3.10 -4.44 9.06
CA ASN A 79 4.30 -3.89 8.44
C ASN A 79 5.46 -3.84 9.46
N MET A 80 6.54 -4.53 9.15
CA MET A 80 7.74 -4.61 10.00
C MET A 80 8.48 -3.26 10.15
N ALA A 81 8.25 -2.30 9.25
CA ALA A 81 8.84 -0.96 9.33
C ALA A 81 8.14 -0.04 10.36
N LEU A 82 7.01 -0.45 10.92
CA LEU A 82 6.34 0.28 12.00
C LEU A 82 7.18 0.26 13.27
N LYS A 83 7.02 1.29 14.09
CA LYS A 83 7.64 1.31 15.42
C LYS A 83 7.06 0.19 16.29
N LEU A 84 7.84 -0.29 17.26
CA LEU A 84 7.42 -1.35 18.18
C LEU A 84 6.06 -1.07 18.83
N ASP A 85 5.85 0.16 19.31
CA ASP A 85 4.60 0.57 19.94
C ASP A 85 3.39 0.47 19.00
N GLU A 86 3.57 0.79 17.73
CA GLU A 86 2.53 0.66 16.69
C GLU A 86 2.24 -0.81 16.38
N GLN A 87 3.28 -1.66 16.27
CA GLN A 87 3.13 -3.10 16.06
C GLN A 87 2.35 -3.74 17.20
N GLN A 88 2.74 -3.47 18.45
CA GLN A 88 2.05 -3.96 19.65
C GLN A 88 0.61 -3.43 19.75
N SER A 89 0.37 -2.19 19.35
CA SER A 89 -0.98 -1.60 19.31
C SER A 89 -1.88 -2.32 18.31
N ILE A 90 -1.36 -2.73 17.14
CA ILE A 90 -2.11 -3.52 16.16
C ILE A 90 -2.42 -4.92 16.72
N ILE A 91 -1.44 -5.60 17.34
CA ILE A 91 -1.64 -6.90 17.98
C ILE A 91 -2.74 -6.81 19.05
N TYR A 92 -2.69 -5.79 19.89
CA TYR A 92 -3.70 -5.57 20.94
C TYR A 92 -5.08 -5.28 20.35
N ASN A 93 -5.17 -4.35 19.39
CA ASN A 93 -6.43 -3.95 18.78
C ASN A 93 -7.10 -5.09 18.02
N SER A 94 -6.33 -5.86 17.24
CA SER A 94 -6.83 -7.03 16.51
C SER A 94 -7.32 -8.14 17.44
N GLY A 95 -6.84 -8.16 18.69
CA GLY A 95 -7.12 -9.23 19.64
C GLY A 95 -6.41 -10.54 19.26
N ALA A 96 -5.28 -10.43 18.58
CA ALA A 96 -4.52 -11.59 18.13
C ALA A 96 -4.12 -12.47 19.33
N LYS A 97 -4.44 -13.77 19.22
CA LYS A 97 -4.05 -14.79 20.21
C LYS A 97 -2.75 -15.48 19.83
N LEU A 98 -2.43 -15.46 18.57
CA LEU A 98 -1.24 -16.05 17.99
C LEU A 98 -0.49 -15.00 17.17
N VAL A 99 0.83 -14.97 17.28
CA VAL A 99 1.70 -14.19 16.39
C VAL A 99 2.74 -15.08 15.76
N LEU A 100 2.89 -14.99 14.43
CA LEU A 100 4.06 -15.48 13.72
C LEU A 100 5.03 -14.31 13.59
N VAL A 101 6.26 -14.51 14.02
CA VAL A 101 7.28 -13.45 14.07
C VAL A 101 8.64 -13.98 13.63
N GLU A 102 9.38 -13.16 12.88
CA GLU A 102 10.78 -13.45 12.53
C GLU A 102 11.65 -13.57 13.80
N ARG A 103 12.62 -14.48 13.80
CA ARG A 103 13.53 -14.72 14.94
C ARG A 103 14.15 -13.42 15.45
N GLU A 104 14.62 -12.58 14.55
CA GLU A 104 15.34 -11.34 14.89
C GLU A 104 14.45 -10.33 15.64
N LEU A 105 13.14 -10.37 15.42
CA LEU A 105 12.18 -9.45 16.05
C LEU A 105 11.52 -10.01 17.31
N CYS A 106 11.59 -11.34 17.54
CA CYS A 106 10.87 -11.98 18.63
C CYS A 106 11.17 -11.34 19.99
N ASN A 107 12.45 -11.21 20.35
CA ASN A 107 12.86 -10.62 21.62
C ASN A 107 12.43 -9.14 21.71
N THR A 108 12.58 -8.36 20.64
CA THR A 108 12.16 -6.97 20.60
C THR A 108 10.65 -6.84 20.76
N LEU A 109 9.86 -7.67 20.10
CA LEU A 109 8.40 -7.67 20.21
C LEU A 109 7.93 -7.90 21.65
N LEU A 110 8.61 -8.76 22.40
CA LEU A 110 8.24 -9.11 23.78
C LEU A 110 8.72 -8.09 24.81
N THR A 111 9.55 -7.11 24.40
CA THR A 111 9.92 -5.97 25.25
C THR A 111 8.89 -4.84 25.11
N GLY A 112 8.89 -3.89 26.01
CA GLY A 112 8.05 -2.67 25.91
C GLY A 112 6.77 -2.76 26.72
N ALA A 113 5.59 -2.79 26.08
CA ALA A 113 4.28 -2.68 26.73
C ALA A 113 3.59 -4.06 26.88
N PRO A 114 3.85 -4.82 27.96
CA PRO A 114 3.29 -6.17 28.12
C PRO A 114 1.75 -6.17 28.19
N GLU A 115 1.13 -5.07 28.59
CA GLU A 115 -0.32 -4.89 28.58
C GLU A 115 -0.92 -4.92 27.17
N LYS A 116 -0.16 -4.55 26.14
CA LYS A 116 -0.58 -4.66 24.74
C LYS A 116 -0.49 -6.09 24.20
N LEU A 117 0.20 -6.98 24.87
CA LEU A 117 0.34 -8.39 24.50
C LEU A 117 -0.51 -9.34 25.36
N GLN A 118 -1.39 -8.80 26.20
CA GLN A 118 -2.19 -9.58 27.15
C GLN A 118 -3.14 -10.61 26.50
N HIS A 119 -3.49 -10.42 25.22
CA HIS A 119 -4.35 -11.35 24.47
C HIS A 119 -3.56 -12.47 23.78
N LEU A 120 -2.24 -12.31 23.64
CA LEU A 120 -1.41 -13.35 23.07
C LEU A 120 -1.36 -14.59 23.99
N GLU A 121 -1.52 -15.74 23.39
CA GLU A 121 -1.40 -17.05 24.02
C GLU A 121 -0.15 -17.77 23.47
N ASN A 122 0.15 -17.61 22.18
CA ASN A 122 1.25 -18.28 21.51
C ASN A 122 2.06 -17.34 20.64
N VAL A 123 3.38 -17.48 20.69
CA VAL A 123 4.36 -16.85 19.81
C VAL A 123 5.05 -17.93 19.00
N VAL A 124 4.85 -17.92 17.71
CA VAL A 124 5.48 -18.85 16.78
C VAL A 124 6.60 -18.12 16.06
N VAL A 125 7.80 -18.57 16.30
CA VAL A 125 9.00 -17.99 15.71
C VAL A 125 9.28 -18.69 14.38
N VAL A 126 9.41 -17.89 13.32
CA VAL A 126 9.83 -18.37 12.01
C VAL A 126 11.34 -18.21 11.90
N GLU A 127 12.03 -19.34 11.72
CA GLU A 127 13.47 -19.42 11.59
C GLU A 127 13.87 -19.61 10.13
N ARG A 128 14.88 -18.90 9.70
CA ARG A 128 15.46 -19.08 8.37
C ARG A 128 16.88 -19.56 8.49
N GLY A 129 17.15 -20.73 7.90
CA GLY A 129 18.45 -21.38 7.98
C GLY A 129 18.49 -22.52 8.98
N LYS A 130 19.68 -22.93 9.41
CA LYS A 130 19.83 -24.02 10.40
C LYS A 130 19.21 -23.58 11.73
N ALA A 131 18.22 -24.35 12.20
CA ALA A 131 17.61 -24.17 13.51
C ALA A 131 18.70 -24.03 14.59
N THR A 132 18.74 -22.87 15.24
CA THR A 132 19.51 -22.73 16.47
C THR A 132 18.74 -23.41 17.58
N THR A 133 19.36 -24.33 18.29
CA THR A 133 18.74 -25.13 19.36
C THR A 133 18.47 -24.36 20.65
N GLU A 134 18.64 -23.04 20.65
CA GLU A 134 18.33 -22.19 21.79
C GLU A 134 16.84 -21.85 21.78
N SER A 135 16.08 -22.58 22.60
CA SER A 135 14.74 -22.16 22.99
C SER A 135 14.83 -20.78 23.68
N PRO A 136 14.00 -19.79 23.34
CA PRO A 136 13.90 -18.59 24.17
C PRO A 136 13.54 -19.00 25.60
N ASP A 137 14.23 -18.39 26.57
CA ASP A 137 14.19 -18.74 27.98
C ASP A 137 12.74 -18.84 28.51
N GLU A 138 12.34 -20.03 28.97
CA GLU A 138 11.04 -20.31 29.60
C GLU A 138 10.99 -19.73 31.03
N GLY A 139 11.29 -18.45 31.16
CA GLY A 139 11.16 -17.75 32.43
C GLY A 139 9.70 -17.46 32.76
N GLY A 140 8.94 -18.44 33.27
CA GLY A 140 7.66 -18.24 33.98
C GLY A 140 6.58 -17.38 33.30
N SER A 141 6.66 -17.18 32.00
CA SER A 141 5.75 -16.33 31.23
C SER A 141 4.47 -17.09 30.85
N ARG A 142 3.35 -16.38 30.84
CA ARG A 142 2.05 -16.88 30.38
C ARG A 142 2.06 -17.26 28.90
N LEU A 143 3.06 -16.79 28.13
CA LEU A 143 3.18 -16.98 26.69
C LEU A 143 3.96 -18.25 26.37
N SER A 144 3.41 -19.08 25.46
CA SER A 144 4.12 -20.18 24.84
C SER A 144 4.93 -19.68 23.65
N ILE A 145 6.24 -19.87 23.65
CA ILE A 145 7.14 -19.45 22.57
C ILE A 145 7.75 -20.71 21.94
N GLN A 146 7.51 -20.91 20.64
CA GLN A 146 7.96 -22.11 19.92
C GLN A 146 8.46 -21.73 18.51
N SER A 147 9.48 -22.44 18.01
CA SER A 147 9.82 -22.37 16.59
C SER A 147 8.76 -23.10 15.76
N LEU A 148 8.38 -22.54 14.61
CA LEU A 148 7.41 -23.14 13.71
C LEU A 148 7.80 -24.59 13.35
N GLU A 149 9.08 -24.80 13.04
CA GLU A 149 9.64 -26.09 12.64
C GLU A 149 9.64 -27.12 13.78
N SER A 150 9.72 -26.67 15.04
CA SER A 150 9.74 -27.54 16.22
C SER A 150 8.37 -28.11 16.61
N ILE A 151 7.29 -27.50 16.11
CA ILE A 151 5.93 -27.95 16.42
C ILE A 151 5.68 -29.30 15.78
N GLN A 152 5.47 -30.30 16.63
CA GLN A 152 5.22 -31.68 16.19
C GLN A 152 3.85 -31.78 15.52
N ILE A 153 3.83 -32.40 14.36
CA ILE A 153 2.61 -32.69 13.62
C ILE A 153 2.25 -34.17 13.72
N GLY A 154 0.94 -34.44 13.84
CA GLY A 154 0.41 -35.79 13.67
C GLY A 154 0.39 -36.19 12.18
N SER A 155 -0.18 -37.37 11.88
CA SER A 155 -0.38 -37.79 10.50
C SER A 155 -1.23 -36.76 9.75
N ALA A 156 -0.84 -36.43 8.50
CA ALA A 156 -1.50 -35.45 7.65
C ALA A 156 -2.89 -35.91 7.13
N GLN A 157 -3.47 -36.91 7.71
CA GLN A 157 -4.61 -37.65 7.18
C GLN A 157 -5.84 -36.80 7.31
N ASP A 158 -6.38 -35.95 7.22
CA ASP A 158 -7.72 -35.30 7.27
C ASP A 158 -7.73 -33.79 7.53
N LEU A 159 -6.90 -33.02 6.82
CA LEU A 159 -7.13 -31.58 6.74
C LEU A 159 -8.28 -31.27 5.77
N GLU A 160 -9.46 -31.01 6.32
CA GLU A 160 -10.55 -30.40 5.57
C GLU A 160 -10.53 -28.88 5.78
N PHE A 161 -10.48 -28.14 4.68
CA PHE A 161 -10.65 -26.69 4.74
C PHE A 161 -12.13 -26.32 4.63
N PRO A 162 -12.68 -25.59 5.58
CA PRO A 162 -14.08 -25.18 5.53
C PRO A 162 -14.31 -24.25 4.32
N ILE A 163 -15.49 -24.34 3.73
CA ILE A 163 -15.94 -23.31 2.78
C ILE A 163 -16.39 -22.13 3.63
N PRO A 164 -15.75 -20.95 3.51
CA PRO A 164 -16.14 -19.79 4.31
C PRO A 164 -17.51 -19.29 3.88
N ASN A 165 -18.29 -18.74 4.81
CA ASN A 165 -19.47 -17.97 4.45
C ASN A 165 -19.04 -16.69 3.72
N HIS A 166 -19.92 -16.14 2.92
CA HIS A 166 -19.60 -14.97 2.10
C HIS A 166 -19.12 -13.78 2.94
N ASP A 167 -19.69 -13.58 4.11
CA ASP A 167 -19.43 -12.42 4.98
C ASP A 167 -18.45 -12.69 6.12
N ASP A 168 -17.84 -13.90 6.16
CA ASP A 168 -16.87 -14.21 7.20
C ASP A 168 -15.58 -13.38 7.02
N PRO A 169 -15.11 -12.69 8.09
CA PRO A 169 -13.81 -12.04 8.07
C PRO A 169 -12.69 -13.05 7.78
N ALA A 170 -11.77 -12.68 6.89
CA ALA A 170 -10.62 -13.51 6.54
C ALA A 170 -9.28 -12.84 6.88
N PHE A 171 -9.20 -11.52 6.77
CA PHE A 171 -8.01 -10.78 7.11
C PHE A 171 -8.32 -9.33 7.44
N ILE A 172 -7.39 -8.67 8.15
CA ILE A 172 -7.50 -7.26 8.54
C ILE A 172 -6.24 -6.55 8.08
N LEU A 173 -6.39 -5.53 7.25
CA LEU A 173 -5.29 -4.67 6.80
C LEU A 173 -5.34 -3.33 7.53
N TYR A 174 -4.27 -3.00 8.25
CA TYR A 174 -4.17 -1.76 9.00
C TYR A 174 -3.62 -0.61 8.16
N THR A 175 -4.31 0.54 8.21
CA THR A 175 -3.86 1.79 7.59
C THR A 175 -3.48 2.80 8.65
N SER A 176 -2.56 3.71 8.32
CA SER A 176 -2.29 4.90 9.13
C SER A 176 -3.49 5.84 9.02
N GLY A 177 -4.31 5.92 10.06
CA GLY A 177 -5.43 6.86 10.10
C GLY A 177 -4.96 8.32 10.07
N SER A 178 -5.75 9.21 9.48
CA SER A 178 -5.52 10.67 9.54
C SER A 178 -5.49 11.23 10.98
N THR A 179 -6.06 10.50 11.93
CA THR A 179 -6.08 10.81 13.37
C THR A 179 -4.88 10.28 14.13
N GLY A 180 -3.95 9.58 13.47
CA GLY A 180 -2.74 9.00 14.08
C GLY A 180 -2.92 7.57 14.60
N GLU A 181 -4.13 7.10 14.89
CA GLU A 181 -4.36 5.71 15.28
C GLU A 181 -4.62 4.81 14.06
N PRO A 182 -4.00 3.62 14.01
CA PRO A 182 -4.25 2.67 12.93
C PRO A 182 -5.71 2.22 12.88
N LYS A 183 -6.26 2.07 11.66
CA LYS A 183 -7.59 1.52 11.39
C LYS A 183 -7.45 0.22 10.63
N GLY A 184 -8.05 -0.85 11.12
CA GLY A 184 -8.03 -2.16 10.48
C GLY A 184 -9.25 -2.36 9.58
N ALA A 185 -9.07 -2.30 8.26
CA ALA A 185 -10.12 -2.66 7.30
C ALA A 185 -10.29 -4.18 7.26
N VAL A 186 -11.51 -4.65 7.46
CA VAL A 186 -11.83 -6.09 7.56
C VAL A 186 -12.28 -6.62 6.22
N HIS A 187 -11.57 -7.59 5.68
CA HIS A 187 -11.81 -8.19 4.38
C HIS A 187 -12.22 -9.66 4.45
N ARG A 188 -12.92 -10.09 3.41
CA ARG A 188 -13.38 -11.46 3.16
C ARG A 188 -12.46 -12.15 2.16
N GLN A 189 -12.49 -13.47 2.09
CA GLN A 189 -11.84 -14.18 0.96
C GLN A 189 -12.44 -13.78 -0.39
N ALA A 190 -13.73 -13.48 -0.44
CA ALA A 190 -14.44 -13.04 -1.65
C ALA A 190 -13.82 -11.76 -2.25
N ASP A 191 -13.32 -10.86 -1.43
CA ASP A 191 -12.72 -9.60 -1.87
C ASP A 191 -11.45 -9.83 -2.69
N ILE A 192 -10.65 -10.87 -2.34
CA ILE A 192 -9.47 -11.30 -3.10
C ILE A 192 -9.89 -11.78 -4.50
N PHE A 193 -10.92 -12.60 -4.60
CA PHE A 193 -11.40 -13.11 -5.87
C PHE A 193 -12.00 -12.00 -6.73
N TYR A 194 -12.68 -11.04 -6.12
CA TYR A 194 -13.25 -9.91 -6.83
C TYR A 194 -12.18 -9.01 -7.45
N THR A 195 -11.15 -8.63 -6.68
CA THR A 195 -10.03 -7.83 -7.22
C THR A 195 -9.24 -8.58 -8.29
N ASN A 196 -9.12 -9.90 -8.18
CA ASN A 196 -8.54 -10.74 -9.22
C ASN A 196 -9.38 -10.73 -10.50
N GLN A 197 -10.70 -10.81 -10.39
CA GLN A 197 -11.60 -10.81 -11.55
C GLN A 197 -11.63 -9.44 -12.24
N THR A 198 -11.60 -8.35 -11.49
CA THR A 198 -11.66 -6.98 -12.01
C THR A 198 -10.27 -6.52 -12.49
N PHE A 199 -9.42 -6.02 -11.62
CA PHE A 199 -8.13 -5.43 -12.01
C PHE A 199 -7.18 -6.45 -12.66
N CYS A 200 -6.99 -7.61 -12.05
CA CYS A 200 -5.98 -8.55 -12.53
C CYS A 200 -6.34 -9.11 -13.93
N ARG A 201 -7.54 -9.63 -14.12
CA ARG A 201 -7.95 -10.23 -15.40
C ARG A 201 -8.24 -9.19 -16.47
N GLU A 202 -8.75 -8.03 -16.10
CA GLU A 202 -9.13 -6.99 -17.06
C GLU A 202 -7.92 -6.16 -17.52
N VAL A 203 -7.09 -5.72 -16.57
CA VAL A 203 -5.97 -4.81 -16.84
C VAL A 203 -4.67 -5.55 -17.06
N LEU A 204 -4.27 -6.41 -16.10
CA LEU A 204 -2.97 -7.10 -16.16
C LEU A 204 -2.97 -8.26 -17.17
N ARG A 205 -4.10 -8.93 -17.37
CA ARG A 205 -4.29 -10.07 -18.29
C ARG A 205 -3.22 -11.14 -18.08
N LEU A 206 -3.06 -11.57 -16.81
CA LEU A 206 -2.01 -12.52 -16.45
C LEU A 206 -2.15 -13.86 -17.16
N THR A 207 -1.01 -14.42 -17.47
CA THR A 207 -0.84 -15.79 -17.97
C THR A 207 0.09 -16.56 -17.02
N PRO A 208 0.09 -17.91 -17.07
CA PRO A 208 1.03 -18.72 -16.27
C PRO A 208 2.52 -18.44 -16.55
N GLY A 209 2.84 -17.83 -17.71
CA GLY A 209 4.22 -17.43 -18.05
C GLY A 209 4.66 -16.11 -17.42
N ASP A 210 3.76 -15.38 -16.77
CA ASP A 210 4.09 -14.10 -16.16
C ASP A 210 4.85 -14.26 -14.83
N ARG A 211 5.78 -13.34 -14.59
CA ARG A 211 6.51 -13.18 -13.34
C ARG A 211 6.27 -11.78 -12.80
N LEU A 212 5.75 -11.70 -11.59
CA LEU A 212 5.35 -10.45 -10.96
C LEU A 212 6.33 -10.05 -9.86
N PHE A 213 6.76 -8.80 -9.89
CA PHE A 213 7.56 -8.20 -8.82
C PHE A 213 6.93 -6.90 -8.33
N SER A 214 6.85 -6.68 -7.02
CA SER A 214 6.32 -5.47 -6.42
C SER A 214 7.30 -4.86 -5.41
N SER A 215 7.49 -3.55 -5.49
CA SER A 215 8.19 -2.79 -4.45
C SER A 215 7.32 -2.56 -3.20
N SER A 216 6.01 -2.74 -3.30
CA SER A 216 5.09 -2.68 -2.16
C SER A 216 5.02 -4.01 -1.45
N ARG A 217 5.08 -3.96 -0.11
CA ARG A 217 5.17 -5.14 0.75
C ARG A 217 3.82 -5.85 0.93
N LEU A 218 3.88 -7.16 1.21
CA LEU A 218 2.72 -8.04 1.45
C LEU A 218 1.74 -7.55 2.53
N PRO A 219 2.15 -6.87 3.63
CA PRO A 219 1.20 -6.31 4.60
C PRO A 219 0.32 -5.15 4.08
N PHE A 220 0.58 -4.63 2.89
CA PHE A 220 -0.23 -3.60 2.26
C PHE A 220 -1.17 -4.18 1.21
N ALA A 221 -2.36 -3.64 1.08
CA ALA A 221 -3.36 -4.09 0.10
C ALA A 221 -2.79 -4.18 -1.33
N TYR A 222 -2.02 -3.16 -1.76
CA TYR A 222 -1.36 -3.14 -3.06
C TYR A 222 -0.34 -4.27 -3.21
N GLY A 223 0.56 -4.46 -2.24
CA GLY A 223 1.56 -5.53 -2.26
C GLY A 223 0.93 -6.92 -2.14
N LEU A 224 -0.12 -7.07 -1.33
CA LEU A 224 -0.85 -8.33 -1.17
C LEU A 224 -1.49 -8.78 -2.49
N GLY A 225 -2.09 -7.85 -3.24
CA GLY A 225 -2.58 -8.13 -4.58
C GLY A 225 -1.46 -8.55 -5.52
N ASN A 226 -0.46 -7.70 -5.65
CA ASN A 226 0.59 -7.81 -6.66
C ASN A 226 1.54 -9.00 -6.46
N SER A 227 1.89 -9.33 -5.21
CA SER A 227 2.88 -10.37 -4.90
C SER A 227 2.26 -11.65 -4.32
N PHE A 228 0.96 -11.68 -4.04
CA PHE A 228 0.30 -12.87 -3.52
C PHE A 228 -0.91 -13.25 -4.37
N SER A 229 -2.03 -12.49 -4.31
CA SER A 229 -3.28 -12.99 -4.85
C SER A 229 -3.29 -13.05 -6.38
N PHE A 230 -2.76 -12.07 -7.08
CA PHE A 230 -2.79 -12.05 -8.54
C PHE A 230 -1.92 -13.13 -9.17
N PRO A 231 -0.61 -13.26 -8.83
CA PRO A 231 0.18 -14.33 -9.40
C PRO A 231 -0.39 -15.72 -9.04
N LEU A 232 -0.67 -15.96 -7.76
CA LEU A 232 -0.98 -17.32 -7.31
C LEU A 232 -2.38 -17.79 -7.71
N LEU A 233 -3.34 -16.89 -7.93
CA LEU A 233 -4.67 -17.24 -8.46
C LEU A 233 -4.71 -17.41 -9.99
N ASN A 234 -3.64 -17.07 -10.69
CA ASN A 234 -3.59 -17.19 -12.15
C ASN A 234 -2.46 -18.12 -12.65
N GLY A 235 -1.84 -18.89 -11.77
CA GLY A 235 -0.78 -19.83 -12.14
C GLY A 235 0.53 -19.16 -12.54
N ALA A 236 0.69 -17.85 -12.26
CA ALA A 236 1.88 -17.06 -12.53
C ALA A 236 2.88 -17.15 -11.35
N THR A 237 4.06 -16.58 -11.53
CA THR A 237 5.13 -16.63 -10.53
C THR A 237 5.23 -15.31 -9.77
N SER A 238 5.28 -15.36 -8.45
CA SER A 238 5.59 -14.23 -7.58
C SER A 238 7.10 -14.15 -7.31
N ILE A 239 7.71 -13.01 -7.55
CA ILE A 239 9.09 -12.73 -7.12
C ILE A 239 9.00 -11.98 -5.80
N LEU A 240 9.46 -12.62 -4.71
CA LEU A 240 9.52 -12.02 -3.38
C LEU A 240 10.94 -11.56 -3.06
N CYS A 241 11.05 -10.40 -2.41
CA CYS A 241 12.33 -9.83 -2.02
C CYS A 241 12.21 -9.29 -0.59
N ARG A 242 13.05 -9.78 0.33
CA ARG A 242 13.06 -9.31 1.73
C ARG A 242 13.74 -7.97 1.90
N GLU A 243 14.68 -7.64 1.02
CA GLU A 243 15.46 -6.42 1.11
C GLU A 243 14.58 -5.18 0.91
N LYS A 244 14.96 -4.07 1.54
CA LYS A 244 14.28 -2.81 1.33
C LYS A 244 14.37 -2.44 -0.16
N PRO A 245 13.26 -2.05 -0.81
CA PRO A 245 13.22 -1.78 -2.26
C PRO A 245 13.95 -0.47 -2.61
N ALA A 246 15.29 -0.51 -2.51
CA ALA A 246 16.17 0.54 -3.00
C ALA A 246 16.42 0.37 -4.51
N PRO A 247 16.80 1.43 -5.25
CA PRO A 247 17.00 1.35 -6.70
C PRO A 247 17.95 0.25 -7.16
N ASN A 248 19.08 0.07 -6.47
CA ASN A 248 20.05 -0.99 -6.76
C ASN A 248 19.48 -2.40 -6.53
N VAL A 249 18.67 -2.59 -5.49
CA VAL A 249 18.00 -3.88 -5.21
C VAL A 249 16.99 -4.18 -6.30
N ILE A 250 16.16 -3.20 -6.66
CA ILE A 250 15.15 -3.35 -7.71
C ILE A 250 15.84 -3.64 -9.05
N ALA A 251 16.89 -2.89 -9.41
CA ALA A 251 17.65 -3.12 -10.62
C ALA A 251 18.25 -4.56 -10.67
N GLY A 252 18.75 -5.06 -9.53
CA GLY A 252 19.21 -6.44 -9.39
C GLY A 252 18.07 -7.44 -9.63
N VAL A 253 16.90 -7.25 -9.03
CA VAL A 253 15.74 -8.12 -9.24
C VAL A 253 15.28 -8.12 -10.70
N LEU A 254 15.24 -6.95 -11.36
CA LEU A 254 14.88 -6.84 -12.78
C LEU A 254 15.87 -7.62 -13.68
N SER A 255 17.17 -7.50 -13.40
CA SER A 255 18.21 -8.21 -14.14
C SER A 255 18.22 -9.72 -13.89
N ASP A 256 18.17 -10.14 -12.61
CA ASP A 256 18.43 -11.53 -12.23
C ASP A 256 17.21 -12.43 -12.40
N TYR A 257 16.01 -11.91 -12.10
CA TYR A 257 14.75 -12.69 -12.12
C TYR A 257 13.84 -12.35 -13.28
N GLN A 258 14.15 -11.28 -14.02
CA GLN A 258 13.44 -10.89 -15.24
C GLN A 258 11.90 -10.91 -15.10
N PRO A 259 11.31 -10.12 -14.20
CA PRO A 259 9.85 -10.03 -14.10
C PRO A 259 9.23 -9.52 -15.40
N THR A 260 8.01 -9.95 -15.69
CA THR A 260 7.24 -9.47 -16.84
C THR A 260 6.35 -8.28 -16.47
N ILE A 261 6.02 -8.16 -15.18
CA ILE A 261 5.25 -7.02 -14.66
C ILE A 261 5.94 -6.51 -13.39
N PHE A 262 6.15 -5.19 -13.35
CA PHE A 262 6.68 -4.50 -12.19
C PHE A 262 5.67 -3.53 -11.60
N PHE A 263 5.47 -3.61 -10.27
CA PHE A 263 4.60 -2.73 -9.51
C PHE A 263 5.42 -1.83 -8.60
N GLY A 264 5.30 -0.52 -8.82
CA GLY A 264 5.96 0.49 -8.03
C GLY A 264 5.02 1.57 -7.52
N VAL A 265 5.60 2.54 -6.83
CA VAL A 265 4.94 3.81 -6.48
C VAL A 265 5.70 4.93 -7.19
N PRO A 266 5.13 6.14 -7.39
CA PRO A 266 5.77 7.19 -8.17
C PRO A 266 7.21 7.50 -7.74
N VAL A 267 7.47 7.57 -6.44
CA VAL A 267 8.83 7.83 -5.93
C VAL A 267 9.84 6.75 -6.33
N VAL A 268 9.42 5.49 -6.44
CA VAL A 268 10.28 4.38 -6.88
C VAL A 268 10.65 4.54 -8.34
N TYR A 269 9.69 4.87 -9.21
CA TYR A 269 9.95 5.10 -10.63
C TYR A 269 10.90 6.29 -10.84
N ASN A 270 10.72 7.38 -10.10
CA ASN A 270 11.64 8.52 -10.15
C ASN A 270 13.07 8.12 -9.75
N LEU A 271 13.23 7.42 -8.64
CA LEU A 271 14.54 6.95 -8.17
C LEU A 271 15.18 5.95 -9.14
N LEU A 272 14.39 5.12 -9.82
CA LEU A 272 14.90 4.19 -10.84
C LEU A 272 15.38 4.94 -12.09
N LEU A 273 14.67 5.98 -12.54
CA LEU A 273 15.11 6.84 -13.64
C LEU A 273 16.41 7.57 -13.30
N GLU A 274 16.53 8.11 -12.09
CA GLU A 274 17.77 8.72 -11.61
C GLU A 274 18.92 7.70 -11.59
N HIS A 275 18.68 6.50 -11.05
CA HIS A 275 19.66 5.42 -11.02
C HIS A 275 20.09 5.00 -12.44
N HIS A 276 19.13 4.85 -13.36
CA HIS A 276 19.35 4.50 -14.75
C HIS A 276 20.29 5.49 -15.47
N ARG A 277 20.07 6.80 -15.20
CA ARG A 277 20.81 7.90 -15.85
C ARG A 277 22.21 8.12 -15.25
N VAL A 278 22.34 7.96 -13.93
CA VAL A 278 23.53 8.43 -13.19
C VAL A 278 24.42 7.29 -12.74
N VAL A 279 23.86 6.13 -12.37
CA VAL A 279 24.61 5.01 -11.79
C VAL A 279 24.89 3.94 -12.84
N GLN A 280 23.85 3.31 -13.35
CA GLN A 280 23.94 2.29 -14.40
C GLN A 280 22.58 2.09 -15.09
N PRO A 281 22.57 1.74 -16.38
CA PRO A 281 21.34 1.37 -17.08
C PRO A 281 20.64 0.20 -16.40
N ILE A 282 19.31 0.31 -16.28
CA ILE A 282 18.46 -0.76 -15.75
C ILE A 282 17.92 -1.57 -16.93
N ASP A 283 18.02 -2.89 -16.85
CA ASP A 283 17.45 -3.78 -17.86
C ASP A 283 15.93 -3.94 -17.64
N CYS A 284 15.16 -3.35 -18.54
CA CYS A 284 13.69 -3.44 -18.57
C CYS A 284 13.19 -4.39 -19.69
N SER A 285 14.07 -5.13 -20.36
CA SER A 285 13.74 -5.90 -21.58
C SER A 285 12.74 -7.04 -21.35
N SER A 286 12.66 -7.56 -20.12
CA SER A 286 11.68 -8.59 -19.75
C SER A 286 10.30 -8.01 -19.41
N LEU A 287 10.22 -6.73 -19.08
CA LEU A 287 8.98 -6.10 -18.68
C LEU A 287 8.05 -5.87 -19.88
N ARG A 288 6.84 -6.37 -19.78
CA ARG A 288 5.76 -6.02 -20.72
C ARG A 288 4.85 -4.92 -20.19
N LEU A 289 4.86 -4.70 -18.86
CA LEU A 289 3.98 -3.73 -18.21
C LEU A 289 4.57 -3.24 -16.89
N CYS A 290 4.38 -1.95 -16.61
CA CYS A 290 4.63 -1.34 -15.32
C CYS A 290 3.35 -0.74 -14.76
N VAL A 291 3.19 -0.79 -13.43
CA VAL A 291 2.00 -0.26 -12.74
C VAL A 291 2.40 0.64 -11.59
N SER A 292 1.79 1.82 -11.50
CA SER A 292 1.94 2.78 -10.42
C SER A 292 0.64 2.94 -9.65
N ALA A 293 0.73 3.01 -8.33
CA ALA A 293 -0.38 3.35 -7.45
C ALA A 293 0.11 3.90 -6.11
N GLY A 294 -0.83 4.24 -5.22
CA GLY A 294 -0.56 4.71 -3.86
C GLY A 294 -0.43 6.21 -3.71
N GLU A 295 0.01 6.88 -4.76
CA GLU A 295 0.09 8.34 -4.92
C GLU A 295 -0.25 8.69 -6.36
N ALA A 296 -0.62 9.95 -6.63
CA ALA A 296 -0.84 10.40 -8.00
C ALA A 296 0.47 10.43 -8.79
N LEU A 297 0.50 9.77 -9.95
CA LEU A 297 1.65 9.76 -10.84
C LEU A 297 1.72 11.11 -11.61
N PRO A 298 2.79 11.91 -11.46
CA PRO A 298 2.98 13.07 -12.29
C PRO A 298 3.09 12.69 -13.78
N ALA A 299 2.39 13.40 -14.66
CA ALA A 299 2.34 13.06 -16.09
C ALA A 299 3.75 12.94 -16.71
N HIS A 300 4.64 13.90 -16.42
CA HIS A 300 6.01 13.89 -16.95
C HIS A 300 6.80 12.65 -16.53
N LEU A 301 6.59 12.12 -15.30
CA LEU A 301 7.28 10.93 -14.81
C LEU A 301 6.85 9.68 -15.60
N GLY A 302 5.55 9.56 -15.90
CA GLY A 302 5.06 8.47 -16.74
C GLY A 302 5.60 8.53 -18.17
N GLU A 303 5.59 9.73 -18.77
CA GLU A 303 6.14 9.99 -20.11
C GLU A 303 7.65 9.70 -20.17
N GLU A 304 8.42 10.14 -19.17
CA GLU A 304 9.85 9.85 -19.08
C GLU A 304 10.14 8.37 -18.89
N TRP A 305 9.38 7.69 -18.04
CA TRP A 305 9.53 6.25 -17.84
C TRP A 305 9.31 5.49 -19.15
N GLU A 306 8.20 5.73 -19.85
CA GLU A 306 7.90 5.06 -21.12
C GLU A 306 8.97 5.35 -22.18
N LYS A 307 9.43 6.60 -22.26
CA LYS A 307 10.48 7.00 -23.20
C LYS A 307 11.80 6.29 -22.96
N GLU A 308 12.23 6.12 -21.71
CA GLU A 308 13.56 5.56 -21.38
C GLU A 308 13.55 4.03 -21.26
N SER A 309 12.48 3.45 -20.70
CA SER A 309 12.36 1.99 -20.55
C SER A 309 11.74 1.29 -21.77
N GLY A 310 10.97 2.01 -22.60
CA GLY A 310 10.16 1.44 -23.66
C GLY A 310 8.90 0.72 -23.16
N VAL A 311 8.58 0.80 -21.87
CA VAL A 311 7.47 0.07 -21.22
C VAL A 311 6.42 1.06 -20.70
N GLN A 312 5.15 0.82 -21.04
CA GLN A 312 4.04 1.65 -20.54
C GLN A 312 3.91 1.55 -19.01
N LEU A 313 3.63 2.69 -18.39
CA LEU A 313 3.39 2.82 -16.96
C LEU A 313 1.91 3.14 -16.71
N LEU A 314 1.14 2.14 -16.26
CA LEU A 314 -0.26 2.32 -15.94
C LEU A 314 -0.42 2.89 -14.53
N ASP A 315 -0.91 4.12 -14.44
CA ASP A 315 -1.32 4.68 -13.14
C ASP A 315 -2.77 4.33 -12.83
N GLY A 316 -3.06 4.20 -11.54
CA GLY A 316 -4.40 3.97 -11.07
C GLY A 316 -4.57 4.23 -9.58
N ILE A 317 -5.80 4.18 -9.11
CA ILE A 317 -6.13 4.36 -7.71
C ILE A 317 -6.83 3.14 -7.13
N GLY A 318 -6.41 2.80 -5.93
CA GLY A 318 -7.05 1.86 -5.02
C GLY A 318 -7.01 2.37 -3.60
N SER A 319 -7.62 1.64 -2.71
CA SER A 319 -7.53 1.91 -1.27
C SER A 319 -7.53 0.61 -0.48
N THR A 320 -7.12 0.70 0.78
CA THR A 320 -7.19 -0.46 1.67
C THR A 320 -8.65 -0.90 1.87
N GLU A 321 -9.59 0.04 1.91
CA GLU A 321 -11.02 -0.23 2.07
C GLU A 321 -11.65 -0.94 0.87
N MET A 322 -11.05 -0.81 -0.33
CA MET A 322 -11.47 -1.50 -1.55
C MET A 322 -10.53 -2.66 -1.92
N LEU A 323 -9.59 -3.00 -1.04
CA LEU A 323 -8.54 -4.01 -1.15
C LEU A 323 -7.51 -3.73 -2.24
N HIS A 324 -7.89 -3.27 -3.40
CA HIS A 324 -6.97 -2.99 -4.51
C HIS A 324 -7.50 -1.85 -5.39
N MET A 325 -7.00 -1.78 -6.63
CA MET A 325 -7.38 -0.74 -7.58
C MET A 325 -8.81 -0.92 -8.08
N PHE A 326 -9.54 0.19 -8.16
CA PHE A 326 -10.89 0.30 -8.70
C PHE A 326 -10.96 1.23 -9.91
N MET A 327 -9.89 1.97 -10.19
CA MET A 327 -9.65 2.72 -11.43
C MET A 327 -8.22 2.47 -11.90
N SER A 328 -8.01 2.41 -13.21
CA SER A 328 -6.70 2.24 -13.82
C SER A 328 -6.67 2.78 -15.24
N ASN A 329 -5.51 3.19 -15.69
CA ASN A 329 -5.21 3.25 -17.10
C ASN A 329 -5.13 1.83 -17.67
N HIS A 330 -5.33 1.68 -18.96
CA HIS A 330 -5.23 0.41 -19.69
C HIS A 330 -4.10 0.48 -20.71
N GLU A 331 -3.53 -0.67 -21.03
CA GLU A 331 -2.54 -0.80 -22.10
C GLU A 331 -3.10 -0.21 -23.41
N ASN A 332 -2.32 0.61 -24.09
CA ASN A 332 -2.69 1.36 -25.29
C ASN A 332 -3.80 2.44 -25.11
N ASP A 333 -4.24 2.69 -23.88
CA ASP A 333 -5.21 3.75 -23.53
C ASP A 333 -4.74 4.48 -22.26
N VAL A 334 -3.48 4.90 -22.27
CA VAL A 334 -2.83 5.60 -21.14
C VAL A 334 -2.99 7.09 -21.29
N ARG A 335 -3.49 7.74 -20.22
CA ARG A 335 -3.46 9.21 -20.10
C ARG A 335 -2.67 9.57 -18.86
N TYR A 336 -1.41 9.92 -19.05
CA TYR A 336 -0.52 10.31 -17.94
C TYR A 336 -1.08 11.51 -17.16
N GLY A 337 -0.95 11.45 -15.83
CA GLY A 337 -1.54 12.43 -14.92
C GLY A 337 -2.99 12.13 -14.53
N SER A 338 -3.62 11.10 -15.10
CA SER A 338 -4.92 10.60 -14.69
C SER A 338 -4.79 9.24 -14.00
N SER A 339 -5.72 8.92 -13.09
CA SER A 339 -5.86 7.57 -12.52
C SER A 339 -6.59 6.59 -13.48
N GLY A 340 -6.73 6.96 -14.75
CA GLY A 340 -7.42 6.16 -15.76
C GLY A 340 -8.94 6.22 -15.66
N LYS A 341 -9.58 5.09 -15.93
CA LYS A 341 -11.04 4.91 -15.96
C LYS A 341 -11.48 3.93 -14.88
N ILE A 342 -12.77 3.99 -14.53
CA ILE A 342 -13.37 3.04 -13.59
C ILE A 342 -13.33 1.62 -14.18
N LEU A 343 -12.95 0.64 -13.38
CA LEU A 343 -12.93 -0.76 -13.78
C LEU A 343 -14.33 -1.37 -13.78
N ASN A 344 -14.54 -2.37 -14.64
CA ASN A 344 -15.79 -3.10 -14.65
C ASN A 344 -16.06 -3.76 -13.28
N GLY A 345 -17.31 -3.70 -12.85
CA GLY A 345 -17.71 -4.17 -11.51
C GLY A 345 -17.69 -3.07 -10.45
N TYR A 346 -17.06 -1.93 -10.70
CA TYR A 346 -17.10 -0.79 -9.78
C TYR A 346 -18.01 0.33 -10.32
N GLU A 347 -18.62 1.05 -9.39
CA GLU A 347 -19.33 2.29 -9.65
C GLU A 347 -18.60 3.45 -8.96
N ALA A 348 -18.54 4.63 -9.61
CA ALA A 348 -17.94 5.82 -9.06
C ALA A 348 -18.90 7.01 -9.16
N ARG A 349 -18.93 7.85 -8.13
CA ARG A 349 -19.68 9.11 -8.13
C ARG A 349 -18.89 10.22 -7.46
N LEU A 350 -19.10 11.45 -7.91
CA LEU A 350 -18.58 12.65 -7.27
C LEU A 350 -19.73 13.32 -6.52
N LEU A 351 -19.51 13.57 -5.23
CA LEU A 351 -20.46 14.31 -4.40
C LEU A 351 -19.87 15.65 -4.00
N ASP A 352 -20.69 16.67 -3.98
CA ASP A 352 -20.34 17.99 -3.47
C ASP A 352 -20.23 18.00 -1.92
N GLU A 353 -20.01 19.18 -1.33
CA GLU A 353 -19.92 19.35 0.12
C GLU A 353 -21.24 19.06 0.87
N ARG A 354 -22.37 19.10 0.15
CA ARG A 354 -23.71 18.81 0.70
C ARG A 354 -24.08 17.34 0.57
N GLY A 355 -23.24 16.55 -0.12
CA GLY A 355 -23.51 15.14 -0.41
C GLY A 355 -24.39 14.92 -1.64
N GLU A 356 -24.64 15.98 -2.44
CA GLU A 356 -25.42 15.87 -3.67
C GLU A 356 -24.49 15.53 -4.86
N PRO A 357 -24.99 14.80 -5.87
CA PRO A 357 -24.22 14.50 -7.06
C PRO A 357 -23.70 15.76 -7.75
N SER A 358 -22.41 15.82 -7.96
CA SER A 358 -21.79 16.90 -8.74
C SER A 358 -22.20 16.80 -10.22
N ALA A 359 -22.29 17.93 -10.92
CA ALA A 359 -22.56 17.95 -12.35
C ALA A 359 -21.49 17.17 -13.14
N GLU A 360 -21.82 16.71 -14.35
CA GLU A 360 -20.83 16.11 -15.26
C GLU A 360 -19.66 17.08 -15.47
N SER A 361 -18.44 16.57 -15.37
CA SER A 361 -17.18 17.36 -15.44
C SER A 361 -16.89 18.25 -14.22
N ALA A 362 -17.66 18.13 -13.12
CA ALA A 362 -17.38 18.85 -11.90
C ALA A 362 -16.34 18.13 -11.02
N GLU A 363 -15.80 18.88 -10.09
CA GLU A 363 -14.94 18.41 -9.01
C GLU A 363 -15.80 17.95 -7.83
N GLY A 364 -15.38 16.91 -7.12
CA GLY A 364 -16.14 16.44 -5.98
C GLY A 364 -15.42 15.35 -5.18
N ASN A 365 -15.99 15.03 -4.03
CA ASN A 365 -15.54 13.91 -3.22
C ASN A 365 -15.85 12.60 -3.94
N LEU A 366 -14.82 11.77 -4.11
CA LEU A 366 -14.94 10.47 -4.77
C LEU A 366 -15.58 9.44 -3.82
N TRP A 367 -16.60 8.78 -4.31
CA TRP A 367 -17.23 7.64 -3.67
C TRP A 367 -17.21 6.46 -4.64
N ILE A 368 -16.89 5.28 -4.10
CA ILE A 368 -16.76 4.05 -4.89
C ILE A 368 -17.69 2.98 -4.32
N LYS A 369 -18.30 2.19 -5.20
CA LYS A 369 -19.04 0.99 -4.84
C LYS A 369 -18.50 -0.19 -5.64
N GLY A 370 -18.35 -1.34 -4.98
CA GLY A 370 -17.89 -2.61 -5.57
C GLY A 370 -17.78 -3.68 -4.49
N ASP A 371 -17.84 -4.94 -4.90
CA ASP A 371 -17.96 -6.07 -3.98
C ASP A 371 -16.65 -6.43 -3.25
N SER A 372 -15.53 -5.76 -3.58
CA SER A 372 -14.31 -5.85 -2.77
C SER A 372 -14.26 -4.88 -1.58
N ALA A 373 -15.33 -4.10 -1.37
CA ALA A 373 -15.39 -3.21 -0.22
C ALA A 373 -15.28 -3.99 1.10
N ALA A 374 -14.40 -3.55 1.98
CA ALA A 374 -14.29 -4.09 3.33
C ALA A 374 -15.65 -4.03 4.05
N ILE A 375 -15.91 -4.97 4.95
CA ILE A 375 -17.15 -4.99 5.73
C ILE A 375 -17.19 -3.89 6.80
N GLY A 376 -16.08 -3.20 7.03
CA GLY A 376 -15.94 -2.08 7.97
C GLY A 376 -14.57 -2.03 8.61
N TYR A 377 -14.43 -1.14 9.58
CA TYR A 377 -13.21 -1.06 10.39
C TYR A 377 -13.35 -1.86 11.68
N TRP A 378 -12.34 -2.67 11.98
CA TRP A 378 -12.30 -3.52 13.17
C TRP A 378 -12.43 -2.71 14.45
N LYS A 379 -13.47 -3.01 15.25
CA LYS A 379 -13.77 -2.34 16.53
C LYS A 379 -13.92 -0.80 16.43
N LYS A 380 -14.23 -0.26 15.26
CA LYS A 380 -14.44 1.18 15.04
C LYS A 380 -15.79 1.44 14.33
N PRO A 381 -16.93 1.26 15.02
CA PRO A 381 -18.25 1.38 14.39
C PRO A 381 -18.57 2.79 13.89
N GLU A 382 -18.13 3.84 14.60
CA GLU A 382 -18.39 5.22 14.16
C GLU A 382 -17.66 5.57 12.86
N GLU A 383 -16.38 5.19 12.75
CA GLU A 383 -15.60 5.39 11.53
C GLU A 383 -16.14 4.54 10.38
N THR A 384 -16.63 3.33 10.70
CA THR A 384 -17.29 2.46 9.72
C THR A 384 -18.51 3.15 9.14
N LEU A 385 -19.42 3.66 9.98
CA LEU A 385 -20.63 4.37 9.55
C LEU A 385 -20.34 5.65 8.74
N ARG A 386 -19.19 6.31 8.98
CA ARG A 386 -18.80 7.51 8.22
C ARG A 386 -18.16 7.19 6.87
N THR A 387 -17.55 6.02 6.74
CA THR A 387 -16.80 5.62 5.54
C THR A 387 -17.63 4.73 4.62
N PHE A 388 -18.39 3.78 5.19
CA PHE A 388 -19.19 2.80 4.45
C PHE A 388 -20.68 3.17 4.60
N VAL A 389 -21.25 3.75 3.56
CA VAL A 389 -22.61 4.29 3.60
C VAL A 389 -23.42 3.73 2.42
N ASP A 390 -24.48 2.98 2.71
CA ASP A 390 -25.39 2.42 1.70
C ASP A 390 -24.69 1.66 0.56
N GLY A 391 -23.66 0.87 0.91
CA GLY A 391 -22.86 0.11 -0.04
C GLY A 391 -21.81 0.93 -0.80
N TRP A 392 -21.68 2.22 -0.50
CA TRP A 392 -20.64 3.09 -1.03
C TRP A 392 -19.52 3.31 -0.02
N VAL A 393 -18.30 3.43 -0.51
CA VAL A 393 -17.09 3.76 0.27
C VAL A 393 -16.69 5.19 -0.06
N ARG A 394 -16.62 6.04 0.98
CA ARG A 394 -16.05 7.38 0.88
C ARG A 394 -14.53 7.27 0.88
N THR A 395 -13.88 7.59 -0.25
CA THR A 395 -12.42 7.45 -0.36
C THR A 395 -11.64 8.52 0.42
N GLY A 396 -12.25 9.68 0.64
CA GLY A 396 -11.60 10.86 1.22
C GLY A 396 -10.71 11.60 0.21
N ASP A 397 -10.84 11.28 -1.07
CA ASP A 397 -10.12 11.96 -2.16
C ASP A 397 -11.04 12.88 -2.93
N LEU A 398 -10.50 14.00 -3.38
CA LEU A 398 -11.14 14.92 -4.30
C LEU A 398 -10.72 14.57 -5.74
N TYR A 399 -11.69 14.43 -6.62
CA TYR A 399 -11.49 14.03 -8.01
C TYR A 399 -12.22 14.94 -8.98
N ARG A 400 -11.73 14.96 -10.21
CA ARG A 400 -12.40 15.51 -11.38
C ARG A 400 -12.49 14.42 -12.45
N ARG A 401 -13.59 14.35 -13.17
CA ARG A 401 -13.77 13.50 -14.35
C ARG A 401 -13.84 14.36 -15.59
N ASP A 402 -13.15 13.99 -16.67
CA ASP A 402 -13.28 14.67 -17.96
C ASP A 402 -14.37 14.06 -18.84
N SER A 403 -14.63 14.69 -19.98
CA SER A 403 -15.66 14.26 -20.95
C SER A 403 -15.33 12.92 -21.65
N GLU A 404 -14.07 12.48 -21.61
CA GLU A 404 -13.61 11.19 -22.17
C GLU A 404 -13.63 10.07 -21.13
N GLY A 405 -14.02 10.38 -19.88
CA GLY A 405 -14.19 9.42 -18.81
C GLY A 405 -12.94 9.16 -17.97
N TYR A 406 -11.87 9.94 -18.15
CA TYR A 406 -10.67 9.85 -17.31
C TYR A 406 -10.86 10.60 -16.00
N TRP A 407 -10.30 10.03 -14.93
CA TRP A 407 -10.38 10.54 -13.57
C TRP A 407 -9.04 11.12 -13.14
N PHE A 408 -9.08 12.34 -12.60
CA PHE A 408 -7.89 13.08 -12.18
C PHE A 408 -7.94 13.33 -10.68
N HIS A 409 -6.94 12.85 -9.98
CA HIS A 409 -6.79 13.07 -8.55
C HIS A 409 -6.42 14.53 -8.27
N MET A 410 -7.18 15.16 -7.41
CA MET A 410 -6.95 16.57 -7.01
C MET A 410 -6.30 16.71 -5.63
N GLY A 411 -6.27 15.62 -4.86
CA GLY A 411 -5.71 15.56 -3.51
C GLY A 411 -6.68 14.95 -2.50
N ARG A 412 -6.24 14.90 -1.26
CA ARG A 412 -7.12 14.48 -0.14
C ARG A 412 -8.12 15.60 0.15
N SER A 413 -9.36 15.24 0.44
CA SER A 413 -10.41 16.20 0.82
C SER A 413 -9.99 17.06 2.03
N ASP A 414 -9.22 16.48 2.97
CA ASP A 414 -8.73 17.16 4.17
C ASP A 414 -7.53 18.08 3.89
N ASP A 415 -6.86 17.93 2.76
CA ASP A 415 -5.69 18.72 2.36
C ASP A 415 -6.01 19.79 1.32
N CYS A 416 -7.01 19.54 0.48
CA CYS A 416 -7.53 20.54 -0.47
C CYS A 416 -8.29 21.64 0.28
N PHE A 417 -8.19 22.85 -0.23
CA PHE A 417 -8.85 24.04 0.37
C PHE A 417 -9.41 24.95 -0.71
N LYS A 418 -10.29 25.87 -0.33
CA LYS A 418 -10.85 26.86 -1.27
C LYS A 418 -10.14 28.19 -1.12
N SER A 419 -9.66 28.73 -2.24
CA SER A 419 -9.18 30.10 -2.35
C SER A 419 -10.04 30.85 -3.37
N SER A 420 -10.59 31.98 -2.97
CA SER A 420 -11.53 32.76 -3.82
C SER A 420 -12.73 31.93 -4.30
N GLY A 421 -13.23 31.00 -3.48
CA GLY A 421 -14.39 30.13 -3.79
C GLY A 421 -14.08 28.95 -4.73
N GLN A 422 -12.83 28.79 -5.16
CA GLN A 422 -12.40 27.72 -6.06
C GLN A 422 -11.43 26.77 -5.37
N TRP A 423 -11.51 25.49 -5.72
CA TRP A 423 -10.65 24.47 -5.15
C TRP A 423 -9.18 24.64 -5.54
N VAL A 424 -8.31 24.59 -4.56
CA VAL A 424 -6.86 24.50 -4.70
C VAL A 424 -6.42 23.09 -4.35
N SER A 425 -5.89 22.39 -5.32
CA SER A 425 -5.25 21.10 -5.17
C SER A 425 -3.77 21.30 -4.81
N PRO A 426 -3.32 20.91 -3.61
CA PRO A 426 -1.89 20.92 -3.29
C PRO A 426 -1.05 20.17 -4.32
N VAL A 427 -1.52 18.98 -4.74
CA VAL A 427 -0.82 18.11 -5.70
C VAL A 427 -0.62 18.78 -7.05
N GLU A 428 -1.63 19.53 -7.54
CA GLU A 428 -1.52 20.28 -8.80
C GLU A 428 -0.45 21.38 -8.72
N VAL A 429 -0.45 22.12 -7.62
CA VAL A 429 0.54 23.19 -7.40
C VAL A 429 1.94 22.61 -7.23
N GLU A 430 2.08 21.55 -6.45
CA GLU A 430 3.33 20.80 -6.24
C GLU A 430 3.85 20.25 -7.58
N GLY A 431 2.97 19.69 -8.42
CA GLY A 431 3.31 19.16 -9.75
C GLY A 431 3.83 20.23 -10.72
N VAL A 432 3.51 21.49 -10.51
CA VAL A 432 4.10 22.61 -11.26
C VAL A 432 5.47 22.98 -10.70
N LEU A 433 5.56 23.17 -9.37
CA LEU A 433 6.78 23.68 -8.73
C LEU A 433 7.94 22.70 -8.78
N ILE A 434 7.66 21.38 -8.73
CA ILE A 434 8.70 20.33 -8.78
C ILE A 434 9.44 20.27 -10.13
N ARG A 435 8.87 20.85 -11.19
CA ARG A 435 9.54 20.90 -12.51
C ARG A 435 10.75 21.84 -12.52
N HIS A 436 10.86 22.70 -11.51
CA HIS A 436 12.00 23.61 -11.42
C HIS A 436 13.24 22.86 -10.94
N LYS A 437 14.34 22.98 -11.71
CA LYS A 437 15.60 22.26 -11.45
C LYS A 437 16.21 22.49 -10.05
N GLY A 438 15.91 23.62 -9.43
CA GLY A 438 16.37 23.97 -8.09
C GLY A 438 15.50 23.39 -6.96
N VAL A 439 14.45 22.60 -7.28
CA VAL A 439 13.52 22.03 -6.30
C VAL A 439 13.75 20.52 -6.21
N ALA A 440 14.20 20.05 -5.05
CA ALA A 440 14.30 18.62 -4.76
C ALA A 440 12.95 18.04 -4.34
N ARG A 441 12.20 18.78 -3.49
CA ARG A 441 10.88 18.38 -2.98
C ARG A 441 10.05 19.61 -2.66
N VAL A 442 8.74 19.46 -2.72
CA VAL A 442 7.81 20.53 -2.39
C VAL A 442 6.54 19.96 -1.78
N ALA A 443 5.98 20.68 -0.80
CA ALA A 443 4.66 20.39 -0.24
C ALA A 443 3.87 21.68 -0.12
N VAL A 444 2.60 21.65 -0.52
CA VAL A 444 1.70 22.82 -0.47
C VAL A 444 0.62 22.57 0.58
N VAL A 445 0.35 23.58 1.37
CA VAL A 445 -0.70 23.58 2.39
C VAL A 445 -1.48 24.88 2.38
N GLU A 446 -2.68 24.84 2.97
CA GLU A 446 -3.46 26.04 3.25
C GLU A 446 -2.75 26.92 4.27
N ASP A 447 -2.72 28.22 3.98
CA ASP A 447 -2.34 29.30 4.87
C ASP A 447 -3.35 30.45 4.74
N PHE A 448 -3.21 31.47 5.57
CA PHE A 448 -4.07 32.65 5.52
C PHE A 448 -3.24 33.89 5.25
N ASN A 449 -3.73 34.72 4.32
CA ASN A 449 -3.10 36.00 4.04
C ASN A 449 -3.41 37.03 5.15
N ALA A 450 -2.86 38.25 5.01
CA ALA A 450 -3.06 39.34 5.99
C ALA A 450 -4.53 39.72 6.22
N ASN A 451 -5.43 39.38 5.30
CA ASN A 451 -6.86 39.60 5.41
C ASN A 451 -7.63 38.35 5.91
N HIS A 452 -6.93 37.36 6.47
CA HIS A 452 -7.48 36.07 6.92
C HIS A 452 -8.22 35.28 5.84
N LEU A 453 -7.85 35.47 4.57
CA LEU A 453 -8.39 34.68 3.45
C LEU A 453 -7.47 33.52 3.10
N PRO A 454 -8.02 32.32 2.80
CA PRO A 454 -7.23 31.14 2.46
C PRO A 454 -6.35 31.37 1.23
N CYS A 455 -5.11 30.93 1.29
CA CYS A 455 -4.15 30.98 0.20
C CYS A 455 -3.17 29.81 0.27
N ALA A 456 -2.51 29.48 -0.83
CA ALA A 456 -1.49 28.46 -0.87
C ALA A 456 -0.16 28.94 -0.26
N CYS A 457 0.47 28.08 0.53
CA CYS A 457 1.84 28.20 1.03
C CYS A 457 2.64 26.99 0.59
N ALA A 458 3.79 27.21 -0.08
CA ALA A 458 4.68 26.16 -0.53
C ALA A 458 5.87 26.01 0.43
N PHE A 459 6.08 24.78 0.93
CA PHE A 459 7.29 24.37 1.62
C PHE A 459 8.22 23.72 0.60
N VAL A 460 9.39 24.27 0.41
CA VAL A 460 10.34 23.89 -0.65
C VAL A 460 11.62 23.37 -0.04
N VAL A 461 12.06 22.19 -0.47
CA VAL A 461 13.40 21.66 -0.24
C VAL A 461 14.20 21.94 -1.51
N SER A 462 15.30 22.70 -1.36
CA SER A 462 16.18 23.02 -2.49
C SER A 462 16.98 21.77 -2.92
N GLN A 463 17.26 21.67 -4.23
CA GLN A 463 18.16 20.65 -4.78
C GLN A 463 19.60 20.87 -4.28
N ASP A 464 20.05 22.12 -4.22
CA ASP A 464 21.38 22.47 -3.75
C ASP A 464 21.34 22.91 -2.30
N VAL A 465 22.38 22.57 -1.52
CA VAL A 465 22.52 22.97 -0.12
C VAL A 465 22.78 24.47 0.00
N GLU A 466 23.60 25.00 -0.93
CA GLU A 466 23.89 26.43 -1.06
C GLU A 466 23.14 26.99 -2.27
N PHE A 467 22.11 27.78 -2.04
CA PHE A 467 21.30 28.40 -3.10
C PHE A 467 20.91 29.83 -2.72
N ASP A 468 20.73 30.67 -3.75
CA ASP A 468 20.17 32.00 -3.57
C ASP A 468 18.65 31.88 -3.38
N ARG A 469 18.21 32.12 -2.16
CA ARG A 469 16.81 31.99 -1.75
C ARG A 469 15.89 32.94 -2.51
N ASP A 470 16.31 34.19 -2.66
CA ASP A 470 15.48 35.22 -3.29
C ASP A 470 15.38 34.98 -4.78
N GLN A 471 16.46 34.51 -5.41
CA GLN A 471 16.46 34.12 -6.81
C GLN A 471 15.53 32.93 -7.05
N LEU A 472 15.67 31.84 -6.27
CA LEU A 472 14.85 30.64 -6.43
C LEU A 472 13.36 30.95 -6.17
N GLU A 473 13.04 31.75 -5.15
CA GLU A 473 11.66 32.18 -4.91
C GLU A 473 11.10 32.98 -6.10
N GLY A 474 11.90 33.88 -6.68
CA GLY A 474 11.51 34.64 -7.87
C GLY A 474 11.19 33.74 -9.06
N GLU A 475 12.07 32.78 -9.35
CA GLU A 475 11.90 31.80 -10.44
C GLU A 475 10.65 30.91 -10.23
N LEU A 476 10.40 30.46 -8.99
CA LEU A 476 9.21 29.68 -8.65
C LEU A 476 7.91 30.49 -8.76
N ARG A 477 7.95 31.77 -8.40
CA ARG A 477 6.80 32.67 -8.59
C ARG A 477 6.47 32.88 -10.06
N GLU A 478 7.47 33.03 -10.90
CA GLU A 478 7.30 33.17 -12.35
C GLU A 478 6.76 31.86 -12.95
N LEU A 479 7.30 30.71 -12.57
CA LEU A 479 6.80 29.41 -13.00
C LEU A 479 5.34 29.20 -12.60
N ALA A 480 4.98 29.53 -11.36
CA ALA A 480 3.61 29.45 -10.89
C ALA A 480 2.68 30.42 -11.64
N ALA A 481 3.15 31.64 -11.94
CA ALA A 481 2.34 32.64 -12.62
C ALA A 481 2.04 32.27 -14.09
N THR A 482 2.97 31.58 -14.74
CA THR A 482 2.81 31.11 -16.13
C THR A 482 1.99 29.83 -16.27
N SER A 483 1.98 28.99 -15.21
CA SER A 483 1.42 27.64 -15.28
C SER A 483 0.11 27.46 -14.49
N LEU A 484 -0.19 28.35 -13.53
CA LEU A 484 -1.34 28.22 -12.64
C LEU A 484 -2.24 29.44 -12.63
N PRO A 485 -3.57 29.27 -12.52
CA PRO A 485 -4.50 30.36 -12.25
C PRO A 485 -4.10 31.11 -10.96
N ARG A 486 -4.37 32.42 -10.91
CA ARG A 486 -3.93 33.28 -9.80
C ARG A 486 -4.32 32.81 -8.40
N PHE A 487 -5.48 32.17 -8.24
CA PHE A 487 -5.97 31.68 -6.96
C PHE A 487 -5.23 30.42 -6.47
N LYS A 488 -4.55 29.67 -7.36
CA LYS A 488 -3.72 28.50 -7.05
C LYS A 488 -2.26 28.85 -6.79
N GLN A 489 -1.81 30.07 -7.17
CA GLN A 489 -0.42 30.49 -7.02
C GLN A 489 -0.06 30.66 -5.53
N PRO A 490 1.02 30.03 -5.02
CA PRO A 490 1.45 30.21 -3.64
C PRO A 490 1.76 31.67 -3.32
N ARG A 491 1.28 32.13 -2.16
CA ARG A 491 1.56 33.47 -1.66
C ARG A 491 2.82 33.53 -0.79
N LYS A 492 3.16 32.37 -0.20
CA LYS A 492 4.38 32.21 0.61
C LYS A 492 5.18 31.02 0.08
N TYR A 493 6.50 31.16 0.14
CA TYR A 493 7.47 30.09 -0.11
C TYR A 493 8.36 29.99 1.14
N LEU A 494 8.35 28.81 1.77
CA LEU A 494 9.15 28.52 2.95
C LEU A 494 10.18 27.46 2.60
N PHE A 495 11.46 27.82 2.69
CA PHE A 495 12.53 26.89 2.40
C PHE A 495 12.89 26.11 3.67
N VAL A 496 12.82 24.78 3.57
CA VAL A 496 13.06 23.85 4.66
C VAL A 496 14.13 22.84 4.28
N VAL A 497 14.80 22.26 5.28
CA VAL A 497 15.83 21.24 5.05
C VAL A 497 15.19 19.91 4.62
N GLU A 498 14.05 19.57 5.23
CA GLU A 498 13.31 18.36 4.93
C GLU A 498 11.81 18.54 5.15
N LEU A 499 10.99 17.69 4.51
CA LEU A 499 9.55 17.61 4.75
C LEU A 499 9.24 16.47 5.74
N PRO A 500 8.19 16.60 6.57
CA PRO A 500 7.77 15.53 7.47
C PRO A 500 7.06 14.40 6.69
N TYR A 501 7.51 13.16 6.86
CA TYR A 501 6.94 11.98 6.20
C TYR A 501 6.36 10.98 7.20
N THR A 502 5.38 10.19 6.75
CA THR A 502 4.92 8.98 7.42
C THR A 502 5.94 7.84 7.22
N ALA A 503 5.80 6.74 7.95
CA ALA A 503 6.59 5.52 7.72
C ALA A 503 6.40 4.93 6.30
N THR A 504 5.31 5.29 5.62
CA THR A 504 4.99 4.88 4.24
C THR A 504 5.46 5.88 3.18
N GLY A 505 6.18 6.94 3.56
CA GLY A 505 6.74 7.94 2.65
C GLY A 505 5.79 9.10 2.27
N LYS A 506 4.57 9.16 2.81
CA LYS A 506 3.62 10.23 2.52
C LYS A 506 3.89 11.49 3.33
N VAL A 507 3.78 12.67 2.72
CA VAL A 507 3.96 13.96 3.40
C VAL A 507 2.87 14.18 4.46
N GLN A 508 3.30 14.51 5.68
CA GLN A 508 2.41 14.83 6.81
C GLN A 508 2.03 16.31 6.81
N ARG A 509 1.14 16.73 5.88
CA ARG A 509 0.75 18.15 5.71
C ARG A 509 0.14 18.77 6.96
N PHE A 510 -0.48 17.99 7.84
CA PHE A 510 -1.00 18.50 9.10
C PHE A 510 0.10 19.09 10.00
N LYS A 511 1.33 18.53 9.98
CA LYS A 511 2.47 19.08 10.74
C LYS A 511 2.92 20.42 10.15
N LEU A 512 2.94 20.55 8.83
CA LEU A 512 3.28 21.80 8.16
C LEU A 512 2.24 22.89 8.49
N ARG A 513 0.95 22.53 8.51
CA ARG A 513 -0.12 23.46 8.96
C ARG A 513 0.03 23.87 10.43
N GLN A 514 0.47 22.95 11.31
CA GLN A 514 0.74 23.27 12.72
C GLN A 514 1.93 24.23 12.88
N GLU A 515 2.98 24.02 12.09
CA GLU A 515 4.15 24.91 12.08
C GLU A 515 3.79 26.34 11.67
N LEU A 516 2.96 26.51 10.63
CA LEU A 516 2.46 27.83 10.22
C LEU A 516 1.69 28.53 11.34
N ARG A 517 0.83 27.79 12.06
CA ARG A 517 0.04 28.35 13.18
C ARG A 517 0.89 28.71 14.38
N SER A 518 1.92 27.94 14.70
CA SER A 518 2.84 28.24 15.82
C SER A 518 3.71 29.47 15.53
N ASN A 519 4.18 29.64 14.31
CA ASN A 519 4.97 30.81 13.89
C ASN A 519 4.15 32.11 13.85
N THR A 520 2.83 32.03 13.65
CA THR A 520 1.94 33.19 13.66
C THR A 520 1.67 33.69 15.10
N ASN A 521 1.75 32.81 16.10
CA ASN A 521 1.53 33.15 17.53
C ASN A 521 2.77 33.73 18.22
N THR A 522 3.94 33.74 17.58
CA THR A 522 5.18 34.25 18.17
C THR A 522 5.48 35.72 17.77
N THR A 523 4.61 36.32 16.98
CA THR A 523 4.77 37.69 16.42
C THR A 523 3.70 38.68 16.94
N VAL A 524 3.17 38.47 18.17
CA VAL A 524 2.29 39.42 18.85
C VAL A 524 2.99 39.96 20.10
#